data_0af6329f749fd4e749ea647ae8f0b7c9
#
_entry.id   0af6329f749fd4e749ea647ae8f0b7c9
#
_cell.length_a   1.000
_cell.length_b   1.000
_cell.length_c   1.000
_cell.angle_alpha   90.00
_cell.angle_beta   90.00
_cell.angle_gamma   90.00
#
_symmetry.space_group_name_H-M   'P 1'
#
loop_
_entity.id
_entity.type
_entity.pdbx_description
1 polymer ?
#
loop_
_entity_poly.entity_id
_entity_poly.type
_entity_poly.pdbx_seq_one_letter_code
_entity_poly.pdbx_strand_id
1 'polypeptide(L)'
;MPRIDLAAIEQTDRTGYPPEYADAVAGRWVRRLGPATGLSDFGISHVVLKPGAASSQRHWHEDEDEFLVMLSGEAMLIEEGSRTALHGGDMASFPKGDPNGHHLVNESGEDCAFLVVGRVPLGDAHYPDIDMQWVEGSYRRKNGSSF
;
A
#
# COMPACT_ATOMS: atom_id res chain seq x y z
N MET A 1 -5.99 -16.65 -22.65
CA MET A 1 -7.20 -16.12 -21.98
C MET A 1 -6.81 -14.87 -21.20
N PRO A 2 -7.45 -13.73 -21.45
CA PRO A 2 -7.15 -12.51 -20.69
C PRO A 2 -7.75 -12.49 -19.28
N ARG A 3 -8.61 -13.48 -18.94
CA ARG A 3 -9.16 -13.59 -17.58
C ARG A 3 -8.07 -14.00 -16.59
N ILE A 4 -7.93 -13.25 -15.50
CA ILE A 4 -7.00 -13.57 -14.43
C ILE A 4 -7.62 -14.59 -13.47
N ASP A 5 -6.92 -15.67 -13.20
CA ASP A 5 -7.20 -16.54 -12.06
C ASP A 5 -6.41 -16.04 -10.85
N LEU A 6 -7.07 -15.29 -10.00
CA LEU A 6 -6.44 -14.67 -8.83
C LEU A 6 -5.81 -15.72 -7.89
N ALA A 7 -6.45 -16.87 -7.74
CA ALA A 7 -5.96 -17.94 -6.85
C ALA A 7 -4.65 -18.56 -7.32
N ALA A 8 -4.35 -18.49 -8.63
CA ALA A 8 -3.11 -19.00 -9.20
C ALA A 8 -1.93 -18.03 -9.03
N ILE A 9 -2.17 -16.79 -8.60
CA ILE A 9 -1.10 -15.80 -8.40
C ILE A 9 -0.58 -15.91 -6.97
N GLU A 10 0.75 -15.96 -6.83
CA GLU A 10 1.41 -16.03 -5.51
C GLU A 10 0.93 -14.91 -4.60
N GLN A 11 0.56 -15.28 -3.38
CA GLN A 11 0.22 -14.35 -2.30
C GLN A 11 1.35 -14.35 -1.26
N THR A 12 1.79 -13.17 -0.85
CA THR A 12 2.88 -13.01 0.12
C THR A 12 2.53 -11.99 1.18
N ASP A 13 2.98 -12.23 2.41
CA ASP A 13 2.92 -11.27 3.53
C ASP A 13 4.27 -10.62 3.81
N ARG A 14 5.27 -10.86 2.97
CA ARG A 14 6.61 -10.28 3.13
C ARG A 14 6.58 -8.77 3.00
N THR A 15 7.44 -8.11 3.77
CA THR A 15 7.66 -6.67 3.69
C THR A 15 9.15 -6.36 3.58
N GLY A 16 9.47 -5.30 2.85
CA GLY A 16 10.83 -4.76 2.82
C GLY A 16 11.11 -3.73 3.92
N TYR A 17 10.13 -3.44 4.78
CA TYR A 17 10.36 -2.49 5.88
C TYR A 17 11.44 -2.98 6.83
N PRO A 18 12.24 -2.05 7.40
CA PRO A 18 13.12 -2.37 8.52
C PRO A 18 12.34 -3.02 9.66
N PRO A 19 12.97 -3.93 10.44
CA PRO A 19 12.26 -4.66 11.51
C PRO A 19 11.50 -3.78 12.49
N GLU A 20 12.00 -2.60 12.82
CA GLU A 20 11.35 -1.67 13.75
C GLU A 20 10.02 -1.10 13.24
N TYR A 21 9.75 -1.17 11.93
CA TYR A 21 8.53 -0.66 11.31
C TYR A 21 7.69 -1.74 10.61
N ALA A 22 8.11 -3.00 10.68
CA ALA A 22 7.47 -4.10 9.97
C ALA A 22 6.15 -4.56 10.60
N ASP A 23 5.98 -4.42 11.91
CA ASP A 23 4.82 -4.95 12.63
C ASP A 23 3.49 -4.32 12.18
N ALA A 24 3.50 -3.08 11.75
CA ALA A 24 2.29 -2.40 11.28
C ALA A 24 1.63 -3.12 10.09
N VAL A 25 2.42 -3.78 9.25
CA VAL A 25 1.94 -4.50 8.07
C VAL A 25 1.84 -6.02 8.28
N ALA A 26 1.99 -6.49 9.50
CA ALA A 26 1.70 -7.89 9.83
C ALA A 26 0.22 -8.18 9.52
N GLY A 27 -0.06 -9.24 8.74
CA GLY A 27 -1.40 -9.56 8.27
C GLY A 27 -1.82 -8.86 6.96
N ARG A 28 -0.92 -8.15 6.30
CA ARG A 28 -1.10 -7.68 4.93
C ARG A 28 -0.65 -8.75 3.95
N TRP A 29 -1.57 -9.20 3.09
CA TRP A 29 -1.31 -10.21 2.07
C TRP A 29 -1.46 -9.61 0.67
N VAL A 30 -0.45 -9.76 -0.17
CA VAL A 30 -0.36 -9.08 -1.46
C VAL A 30 -0.18 -10.09 -2.59
N ARG A 31 -0.96 -9.92 -3.67
CA ARG A 31 -0.71 -10.52 -4.98
C ARG A 31 -0.33 -9.42 -5.96
N ARG A 32 0.84 -9.51 -6.55
CA ARG A 32 1.32 -8.54 -7.55
C ARG A 32 0.81 -8.96 -8.92
N LEU A 33 -0.26 -8.32 -9.38
CA LEU A 33 -0.94 -8.70 -10.62
C LEU A 33 -0.17 -8.26 -11.86
N GLY A 34 0.50 -7.13 -11.82
CA GLY A 34 1.25 -6.62 -12.95
C GLY A 34 2.29 -7.61 -13.46
N PRO A 35 3.31 -7.97 -12.66
CA PRO A 35 4.32 -8.93 -13.06
C PRO A 35 3.75 -10.31 -13.45
N ALA A 36 2.74 -10.78 -12.71
CA ALA A 36 2.12 -12.08 -12.96
C ALA A 36 1.37 -12.16 -14.30
N THR A 37 0.94 -11.02 -14.84
CA THR A 37 0.16 -10.95 -16.09
C THR A 37 0.89 -10.25 -17.24
N GLY A 38 2.16 -9.85 -17.03
CA GLY A 38 2.98 -9.20 -18.04
C GLY A 38 2.69 -7.70 -18.25
N LEU A 39 2.00 -7.06 -17.32
CA LEU A 39 1.76 -5.61 -17.36
C LEU A 39 2.97 -4.87 -16.76
N SER A 40 3.47 -3.85 -17.46
CA SER A 40 4.68 -3.13 -17.07
C SER A 40 4.52 -1.60 -17.03
N ASP A 41 3.47 -1.04 -17.61
CA ASP A 41 3.27 0.42 -17.64
C ASP A 41 2.84 0.98 -16.29
N PHE A 42 2.20 0.15 -15.48
CA PHE A 42 1.76 0.50 -14.12
C PHE A 42 1.83 -0.73 -13.20
N GLY A 43 1.96 -0.47 -11.90
CA GLY A 43 1.83 -1.50 -10.88
C GLY A 43 0.37 -1.69 -10.49
N ILE A 44 -0.06 -2.93 -10.36
CA ILE A 44 -1.37 -3.27 -9.82
C ILE A 44 -1.24 -4.45 -8.87
N SER A 45 -1.81 -4.30 -7.67
CA SER A 45 -1.77 -5.31 -6.63
C SER A 45 -3.15 -5.54 -6.04
N HIS A 46 -3.44 -6.81 -5.77
CA HIS A 46 -4.58 -7.21 -4.95
C HIS A 46 -4.10 -7.39 -3.51
N VAL A 47 -4.69 -6.68 -2.58
CA VAL A 47 -4.28 -6.66 -1.17
C VAL A 47 -5.42 -7.14 -0.28
N VAL A 48 -5.09 -8.02 0.66
CA VAL A 48 -5.98 -8.43 1.75
C VAL A 48 -5.35 -7.98 3.06
N LEU A 49 -6.14 -7.28 3.88
CA LEU A 49 -5.74 -6.94 5.25
C LEU A 49 -6.54 -7.77 6.23
N LYS A 50 -5.83 -8.53 7.07
CA LYS A 50 -6.41 -9.18 8.25
C LYS A 50 -6.82 -8.12 9.27
N PRO A 51 -7.73 -8.44 10.21
CA PRO A 51 -8.05 -7.52 11.30
C PRO A 51 -6.80 -7.00 12.01
N GLY A 52 -6.69 -5.69 12.16
CA GLY A 52 -5.57 -4.99 12.78
C GLY A 52 -4.40 -4.66 11.85
N ALA A 53 -4.36 -5.18 10.62
CA ALA A 53 -3.27 -4.92 9.69
C ALA A 53 -3.41 -3.56 9.01
N ALA A 54 -2.26 -2.89 8.76
CA ALA A 54 -2.17 -1.71 7.91
C ALA A 54 -1.67 -2.07 6.51
N SER A 55 -2.08 -1.29 5.52
CA SER A 55 -1.60 -1.41 4.13
C SER A 55 -0.12 -1.04 3.99
N SER A 56 0.32 -0.11 4.81
CA SER A 56 1.66 0.45 4.85
C SER A 56 1.81 1.31 6.11
N GLN A 57 3.01 1.79 6.38
CA GLN A 57 3.18 3.01 7.17
C GLN A 57 2.58 4.18 6.40
N ARG A 58 2.03 5.19 7.10
CA ARG A 58 1.45 6.37 6.43
C ARG A 58 2.53 7.09 5.64
N HIS A 59 2.28 7.33 4.35
CA HIS A 59 3.28 7.86 3.42
C HIS A 59 2.65 8.63 2.27
N TRP A 60 3.48 9.38 1.55
CA TRP A 60 3.14 10.01 0.29
C TRP A 60 4.31 9.85 -0.71
N HIS A 61 4.01 9.96 -2.00
CA HIS A 61 4.96 9.77 -3.09
C HIS A 61 5.25 11.09 -3.82
N GLU A 62 6.53 11.32 -4.15
CA GLU A 62 6.91 12.49 -4.94
C GLU A 62 6.43 12.42 -6.39
N ASP A 63 6.62 11.28 -7.04
CA ASP A 63 6.44 11.10 -8.47
C ASP A 63 5.46 9.98 -8.85
N GLU A 64 4.65 9.51 -7.91
CA GLU A 64 3.73 8.40 -8.13
C GLU A 64 2.30 8.81 -7.82
N ASP A 65 1.44 8.83 -8.84
CA ASP A 65 -0.01 8.79 -8.65
C ASP A 65 -0.41 7.40 -8.18
N GLU A 66 -1.31 7.34 -7.22
CA GLU A 66 -1.84 6.08 -6.70
C GLU A 66 -3.36 6.10 -6.70
N PHE A 67 -3.97 4.99 -7.09
CA PHE A 67 -5.42 4.82 -7.11
C PHE A 67 -5.79 3.51 -6.42
N LEU A 68 -6.88 3.52 -5.67
CA LEU A 68 -7.35 2.39 -4.90
C LEU A 68 -8.85 2.19 -5.07
N VAL A 69 -9.29 0.94 -5.17
CA VAL A 69 -10.70 0.56 -5.11
C VAL A 69 -10.91 -0.57 -4.10
N MET A 70 -11.82 -0.35 -3.15
CA MET A 70 -12.24 -1.37 -2.21
C MET A 70 -13.10 -2.43 -2.91
N LEU A 71 -12.74 -3.70 -2.74
CA LEU A 71 -13.48 -4.84 -3.29
C LEU A 71 -14.46 -5.42 -2.28
N SER A 72 -14.03 -5.58 -1.03
CA SER A 72 -14.85 -6.19 0.02
C SER A 72 -14.38 -5.78 1.42
N GLY A 73 -15.27 -5.91 2.40
CA GLY A 73 -14.97 -5.56 3.78
C GLY A 73 -14.90 -4.05 4.01
N GLU A 74 -14.29 -3.67 5.12
CA GLU A 74 -14.11 -2.28 5.53
C GLU A 74 -12.65 -2.01 5.87
N ALA A 75 -12.14 -0.87 5.42
CA ALA A 75 -10.86 -0.34 5.86
C ALA A 75 -10.99 1.13 6.23
N MET A 76 -10.21 1.57 7.20
CA MET A 76 -10.12 2.97 7.58
C MET A 76 -8.99 3.62 6.79
N LEU A 77 -9.33 4.58 5.92
CA LEU A 77 -8.36 5.47 5.30
C LEU A 77 -7.95 6.53 6.32
N ILE A 78 -6.66 6.58 6.61
CA ILE A 78 -6.06 7.53 7.55
C ILE A 78 -5.15 8.48 6.79
N GLU A 79 -5.44 9.77 6.93
CA GLU A 79 -4.67 10.87 6.37
C GLU A 79 -4.32 11.86 7.49
N GLU A 80 -3.64 12.96 7.16
CA GLU A 80 -3.37 14.01 8.14
C GLU A 80 -4.67 14.63 8.66
N GLY A 81 -4.94 14.39 9.96
CA GLY A 81 -6.11 14.95 10.62
C GLY A 81 -7.48 14.40 10.17
N SER A 82 -7.51 13.33 9.35
CA SER A 82 -8.78 12.75 8.90
C SER A 82 -8.78 11.23 8.91
N ARG A 83 -9.99 10.66 9.09
CA ARG A 83 -10.25 9.22 9.09
C ARG A 83 -11.55 8.99 8.32
N THR A 84 -11.50 8.15 7.30
CA THR A 84 -12.66 7.86 6.45
C THR A 84 -12.81 6.36 6.30
N ALA A 85 -13.97 5.82 6.66
CA ALA A 85 -14.28 4.41 6.42
C ALA A 85 -14.55 4.18 4.93
N LEU A 86 -13.86 3.20 4.35
CA LEU A 86 -14.07 2.74 2.97
C LEU A 86 -14.68 1.35 2.99
N HIS A 87 -15.69 1.14 2.17
CA HIS A 87 -16.40 -0.12 1.99
C HIS A 87 -16.29 -0.61 0.55
N GLY A 88 -16.71 -1.83 0.28
CA GLY A 88 -16.69 -2.38 -1.08
C GLY A 88 -17.36 -1.46 -2.10
N GLY A 89 -16.63 -1.12 -3.16
CA GLY A 89 -17.02 -0.15 -4.19
C GLY A 89 -16.53 1.28 -3.99
N ASP A 90 -16.08 1.65 -2.78
CA ASP A 90 -15.48 2.97 -2.52
C ASP A 90 -14.08 3.06 -3.16
N MET A 91 -13.71 4.27 -3.54
CA MET A 91 -12.45 4.55 -4.24
C MET A 91 -11.72 5.70 -3.57
N ALA A 92 -10.39 5.69 -3.73
CA ALA A 92 -9.53 6.78 -3.28
C ALA A 92 -8.42 7.02 -4.31
N SER A 93 -7.98 8.26 -4.43
CA SER A 93 -6.85 8.65 -5.28
C SER A 93 -5.88 9.52 -4.51
N PHE A 94 -4.60 9.30 -4.76
CA PHE A 94 -3.51 9.99 -4.08
C PHE A 94 -2.59 10.58 -5.14
N PRO A 95 -2.76 11.87 -5.49
CA PRO A 95 -1.91 12.53 -6.48
C PRO A 95 -0.47 12.60 -6.00
N LYS A 96 0.46 12.44 -6.93
CA LYS A 96 1.89 12.61 -6.68
C LYS A 96 2.21 14.01 -6.16
N GLY A 97 3.18 14.08 -5.25
CA GLY A 97 3.66 15.35 -4.70
C GLY A 97 2.75 15.96 -3.64
N ASP A 98 1.61 15.35 -3.34
CA ASP A 98 0.76 15.79 -2.22
C ASP A 98 1.37 15.28 -0.89
N PRO A 99 1.82 16.16 0.00
CA PRO A 99 2.46 15.76 1.25
C PRO A 99 1.50 15.18 2.29
N ASN A 100 0.20 15.11 2.00
CA ASN A 100 -0.77 14.47 2.87
C ASN A 100 -0.59 12.94 2.81
N GLY A 101 0.18 12.40 3.74
CA GLY A 101 0.43 10.96 3.83
C GLY A 101 -0.84 10.16 4.11
N HIS A 102 -0.93 8.98 3.53
CA HIS A 102 -2.07 8.09 3.63
C HIS A 102 -1.68 6.65 3.93
N HIS A 103 -2.56 5.90 4.53
CA HIS A 103 -2.58 4.44 4.57
C HIS A 103 -3.98 3.94 4.92
N LEU A 104 -4.21 2.64 4.72
CA LEU A 104 -5.42 1.97 5.17
C LEU A 104 -5.10 1.08 6.36
N VAL A 105 -6.03 1.03 7.32
CA VAL A 105 -5.96 0.11 8.46
C VAL A 105 -7.27 -0.65 8.54
N ASN A 106 -7.19 -1.97 8.69
CA ASN A 106 -8.37 -2.79 8.94
C ASN A 106 -8.68 -2.80 10.45
N GLU A 107 -9.57 -1.93 10.87
CA GLU A 107 -10.03 -1.85 12.27
C GLU A 107 -11.29 -2.70 12.52
N SER A 108 -11.74 -3.45 11.50
CA SER A 108 -12.90 -4.34 11.60
C SER A 108 -12.52 -5.72 12.14
N GLY A 109 -13.51 -6.56 12.39
CA GLY A 109 -13.31 -7.94 12.83
C GLY A 109 -13.18 -8.96 11.70
N GLU A 110 -13.20 -8.52 10.44
CA GLU A 110 -13.17 -9.37 9.26
C GLU A 110 -12.09 -8.91 8.28
N ASP A 111 -11.66 -9.79 7.37
CA ASP A 111 -10.75 -9.44 6.29
C ASP A 111 -11.37 -8.38 5.39
N CYS A 112 -10.55 -7.50 4.86
CA CYS A 112 -10.93 -6.62 3.76
C CYS A 112 -9.97 -6.80 2.58
N ALA A 113 -10.45 -6.46 1.38
CA ALA A 113 -9.66 -6.59 0.16
C ALA A 113 -9.83 -5.35 -0.73
N PHE A 114 -8.74 -4.96 -1.39
CA PHE A 114 -8.74 -3.85 -2.34
C PHE A 114 -7.72 -4.05 -3.45
N LEU A 115 -7.90 -3.33 -4.54
CA LEU A 115 -6.88 -3.16 -5.58
C LEU A 115 -6.21 -1.81 -5.39
N VAL A 116 -4.91 -1.77 -5.59
CA VAL A 116 -4.13 -0.54 -5.68
C VAL A 116 -3.36 -0.50 -6.99
N VAL A 117 -3.40 0.65 -7.65
CA VAL A 117 -2.73 0.89 -8.93
C VAL A 117 -1.82 2.09 -8.76
N GLY A 118 -0.57 1.96 -9.20
CA GLY A 118 0.40 3.03 -9.12
C GLY A 118 1.45 2.95 -10.23
N ARG A 119 2.38 3.88 -10.22
CA ARG A 119 3.47 3.95 -11.19
C ARG A 119 4.51 2.86 -10.94
N VAL A 120 5.18 2.45 -12.03
CA VAL A 120 6.38 1.59 -12.00
C VAL A 120 7.44 2.25 -12.89
N PRO A 121 8.70 2.35 -12.45
CA PRO A 121 9.23 2.07 -11.12
C PRO A 121 8.77 3.09 -10.06
N LEU A 122 8.85 2.70 -8.80
CA LEU A 122 8.53 3.59 -7.69
C LEU A 122 9.56 4.71 -7.57
N GLY A 123 9.08 5.96 -7.40
CA GLY A 123 9.90 7.09 -7.02
C GLY A 123 10.08 7.18 -5.49
N ASP A 124 10.65 8.31 -5.04
CA ASP A 124 10.86 8.54 -3.63
C ASP A 124 9.54 8.66 -2.85
N ALA A 125 9.55 8.20 -1.61
CA ALA A 125 8.40 8.24 -0.72
C ALA A 125 8.80 8.73 0.69
N HIS A 126 7.89 9.44 1.31
CA HIS A 126 8.08 10.07 2.61
C HIS A 126 7.10 9.54 3.64
N TYR A 127 7.60 9.32 4.85
CA TYR A 127 6.86 8.75 5.98
C TYR A 127 6.78 9.77 7.12
N PRO A 128 5.72 10.59 7.21
CA PRO A 128 5.68 11.72 8.15
C PRO A 128 5.80 11.32 9.63
N ASP A 129 5.28 10.16 10.01
CA ASP A 129 5.11 9.77 11.41
C ASP A 129 6.31 9.03 11.99
N ILE A 130 7.26 8.59 11.15
CA ILE A 130 8.39 7.76 11.56
C ILE A 130 9.70 8.26 10.95
N ASP A 131 10.82 7.83 11.50
CA ASP A 131 12.16 8.17 11.01
C ASP A 131 12.56 7.27 9.83
N MET A 132 11.82 7.40 8.73
CA MET A 132 12.04 6.61 7.53
C MET A 132 11.68 7.41 6.27
N GLN A 133 12.39 7.13 5.20
CA GLN A 133 12.09 7.57 3.84
C GLN A 133 12.51 6.47 2.84
N TRP A 134 11.90 6.45 1.66
CA TRP A 134 12.32 5.62 0.54
C TRP A 134 13.01 6.53 -0.48
N VAL A 135 14.31 6.36 -0.65
CA VAL A 135 15.13 7.22 -1.51
C VAL A 135 16.04 6.34 -2.36
N GLU A 136 16.05 6.58 -3.66
CA GLU A 136 16.91 5.87 -4.61
C GLU A 136 16.83 4.34 -4.45
N GLY A 137 15.62 3.81 -4.25
CA GLY A 137 15.38 2.37 -4.19
C GLY A 137 15.73 1.69 -2.87
N SER A 138 15.91 2.43 -1.78
CA SER A 138 16.16 1.86 -0.46
C SER A 138 15.51 2.63 0.68
N TYR A 139 15.19 1.91 1.77
CA TYR A 139 14.78 2.55 3.02
C TYR A 139 15.97 3.15 3.73
N ARG A 140 15.82 4.39 4.17
CA ARG A 140 16.81 5.14 4.92
C ARG A 140 16.16 5.92 6.06
N ARG A 141 16.93 6.24 7.08
CA ARG A 141 16.49 7.23 8.08
C ARG A 141 16.41 8.61 7.44
N LYS A 142 15.67 9.53 8.04
CA LYS A 142 15.49 10.90 7.51
C LYS A 142 16.81 11.67 7.42
N ASN A 143 17.81 11.32 8.22
CA ASN A 143 19.16 11.89 8.11
C ASN A 143 20.02 11.27 6.99
N GLY A 144 19.48 10.33 6.23
CA GLY A 144 20.14 9.64 5.12
C GLY A 144 20.93 8.40 5.51
N SER A 145 21.06 8.06 6.79
CA SER A 145 21.74 6.84 7.22
C SER A 145 20.91 5.60 6.92
N SER A 146 21.57 4.45 6.76
CA SER A 146 20.91 3.14 6.62
C SER A 146 20.37 2.62 7.95
N PHE A 147 19.47 1.66 7.86
CA PHE A 147 18.97 0.92 9.01
C PHE A 147 19.94 -0.17 9.43
#